data_7294c419eb5f49b9006f9064cab56c67
#
_entry.id   7294c419eb5f49b9006f9064cab56c67
#
_cell.length_a   1.000
_cell.length_b   1.000
_cell.length_c   1.000
_cell.angle_alpha   90.00
_cell.angle_beta   90.00
_cell.angle_gamma   90.00
#
_symmetry.space_group_name_H-M   'P 1'
#
loop_
_entity.id
_entity.type
_entity.pdbx_description
1 polymer ?
#
loop_
_entity_poly.entity_id
_entity_poly.type
_entity_poly.pdbx_seq_one_letter_code
_entity_poly.pdbx_strand_id
1 'polypeptide(L)'
;LYDFCRTVDNIADESIELDIKKKNFIDFKNNFYNKNFSNPIIEKMWDLIDCSRISTNIINDLFDGVESDLKERVQLNSKKELLIYSYRVAGTVGLMMAKILNVRNQNALKSAIDLGIAMQLTNISRDVVEDEKNNRSYISHNFESIRENLKIADIFYESSFASIKEIPFSFRFAILVARRVYRQIGNKILNKKNIENYNNSGKIYVNNVGKIIQTILSIYDLIK
;
A
#
# COMPACT_ATOMS: atom_id res chain seq x y z
N LEU A 1 -5.47 13.26 -0.89
CA LEU A 1 -5.38 11.89 -0.39
C LEU A 1 -3.95 11.51 0.00
N TYR A 2 -2.97 11.69 -0.91
CA TYR A 2 -1.58 11.32 -0.63
C TYR A 2 -1.06 11.95 0.67
N ASP A 3 -1.24 13.26 0.85
CA ASP A 3 -0.77 13.96 2.04
C ASP A 3 -1.42 13.43 3.32
N PHE A 4 -2.73 13.08 3.25
CA PHE A 4 -3.43 12.48 4.39
C PHE A 4 -2.84 11.12 4.76
N CYS A 5 -2.75 10.20 3.81
CA CYS A 5 -2.19 8.87 4.07
C CYS A 5 -0.74 8.97 4.57
N ARG A 6 0.08 9.84 3.94
CA ARG A 6 1.47 10.06 4.33
C ARG A 6 1.62 10.64 5.73
N THR A 7 0.70 11.53 6.14
CA THR A 7 0.70 12.08 7.50
C THR A 7 0.39 11.00 8.52
N VAL A 8 -0.60 10.15 8.24
CA VAL A 8 -0.97 9.04 9.12
C VAL A 8 0.18 8.04 9.25
N ASP A 9 0.82 7.67 8.12
CA ASP A 9 2.01 6.78 8.12
C ASP A 9 3.17 7.38 8.91
N ASN A 10 3.48 8.65 8.67
CA ASN A 10 4.61 9.32 9.33
C ASN A 10 4.47 9.30 10.85
N ILE A 11 3.25 9.46 11.41
CA ILE A 11 3.03 9.37 12.86
C ILE A 11 3.49 8.02 13.43
N ALA A 12 3.31 6.93 12.68
CA ALA A 12 3.75 5.61 13.10
C ALA A 12 5.26 5.36 12.84
N ASP A 13 5.83 6.03 11.84
CA ASP A 13 7.21 5.80 11.38
C ASP A 13 8.24 6.76 12.01
N GLU A 14 7.81 7.87 12.65
CA GLU A 14 8.72 8.79 13.32
C GLU A 14 9.63 8.09 14.34
N SER A 15 10.91 8.51 14.42
CA SER A 15 11.90 7.94 15.35
C SER A 15 11.79 8.59 16.73
N ILE A 16 10.62 8.48 17.37
CA ILE A 16 10.31 9.01 18.71
C ILE A 16 9.77 7.90 19.62
N GLU A 17 9.61 8.17 20.90
CA GLU A 17 9.08 7.22 21.87
C GLU A 17 7.67 6.73 21.50
N LEU A 18 7.39 5.45 21.73
CA LEU A 18 6.13 4.80 21.35
C LEU A 18 4.89 5.49 21.95
N ASP A 19 4.98 5.92 23.20
CA ASP A 19 3.86 6.58 23.88
C ASP A 19 3.54 7.96 23.26
N ILE A 20 4.56 8.66 22.77
CA ILE A 20 4.39 9.92 22.03
C ILE A 20 3.72 9.64 20.68
N LYS A 21 4.17 8.59 19.94
CA LYS A 21 3.50 8.17 18.69
C LYS A 21 2.04 7.86 18.91
N LYS A 22 1.72 7.06 19.92
CA LYS A 22 0.33 6.70 20.27
C LYS A 22 -0.51 7.94 20.58
N LYS A 23 0.03 8.87 21.37
CA LYS A 23 -0.65 10.13 21.68
C LYS A 23 -0.90 10.94 20.41
N ASN A 24 0.14 11.15 19.59
CA ASN A 24 0.01 11.91 18.32
C ASN A 24 -1.02 11.27 17.38
N PHE A 25 -1.06 9.94 17.32
CA PHE A 25 -2.03 9.21 16.50
C PHE A 25 -3.47 9.39 17.01
N ILE A 26 -3.68 9.26 18.33
CA ILE A 26 -5.00 9.46 18.96
C ILE A 26 -5.45 10.90 18.77
N ASP A 27 -4.56 11.88 18.97
CA ASP A 27 -4.86 13.30 18.78
C ASP A 27 -5.23 13.59 17.31
N PHE A 28 -4.50 13.03 16.34
CA PHE A 28 -4.82 13.19 14.92
C PHE A 28 -6.18 12.55 14.58
N LYS A 29 -6.44 11.33 15.06
CA LYS A 29 -7.69 10.59 14.88
C LYS A 29 -8.88 11.37 15.47
N ASN A 30 -8.75 11.91 16.69
CA ASN A 30 -9.76 12.75 17.33
C ASN A 30 -10.01 14.06 16.55
N ASN A 31 -8.96 14.74 16.13
CA ASN A 31 -9.05 15.94 15.30
C ASN A 31 -9.78 15.66 13.98
N PHE A 32 -9.51 14.52 13.36
CA PHE A 32 -10.20 14.09 12.14
C PHE A 32 -11.71 13.91 12.37
N TYR A 33 -12.14 13.16 13.41
CA TYR A 33 -13.55 12.93 13.68
C TYR A 33 -14.29 14.17 14.17
N ASN A 34 -13.60 15.04 14.90
CA ASN A 34 -14.16 16.32 15.36
C ASN A 34 -14.17 17.38 14.26
N LYS A 35 -13.74 17.04 13.03
CA LYS A 35 -13.66 17.97 11.89
C LYS A 35 -12.88 19.24 12.23
N ASN A 36 -11.71 19.07 12.88
CA ASN A 36 -10.86 20.20 13.22
C ASN A 36 -10.18 20.74 11.94
N PHE A 37 -10.85 21.63 11.24
CA PHE A 37 -10.41 22.23 9.98
C PHE A 37 -9.32 23.30 10.14
N SER A 38 -8.81 23.53 11.35
CA SER A 38 -7.55 24.27 11.52
C SER A 38 -6.36 23.49 10.93
N ASN A 39 -6.49 22.17 10.79
CA ASN A 39 -5.53 21.32 10.09
C ASN A 39 -5.95 21.18 8.60
N PRO A 40 -5.18 21.76 7.66
CA PRO A 40 -5.55 21.77 6.24
C PRO A 40 -5.56 20.38 5.60
N ILE A 41 -4.86 19.39 6.18
CA ILE A 41 -4.87 18.01 5.69
C ILE A 41 -6.20 17.35 6.03
N ILE A 42 -6.73 17.61 7.23
CA ILE A 42 -8.04 17.11 7.67
C ILE A 42 -9.14 17.77 6.85
N GLU A 43 -9.10 19.10 6.68
CA GLU A 43 -10.06 19.84 5.87
C GLU A 43 -10.15 19.27 4.45
N LYS A 44 -9.02 19.19 3.74
CA LYS A 44 -8.97 18.66 2.38
C LYS A 44 -9.40 17.19 2.30
N MET A 45 -9.17 16.39 3.34
CA MET A 45 -9.62 15.00 3.34
C MET A 45 -11.14 14.92 3.51
N TRP A 46 -11.75 15.78 4.33
CA TRP A 46 -13.22 15.85 4.44
C TRP A 46 -13.87 16.34 3.15
N ASP A 47 -13.27 17.30 2.44
CA ASP A 47 -13.72 17.70 1.10
C ASP A 47 -13.72 16.50 0.13
N LEU A 48 -12.67 15.69 0.14
CA LEU A 48 -12.60 14.47 -0.68
C LEU A 48 -13.65 13.43 -0.28
N ILE A 49 -13.90 13.25 1.00
CA ILE A 49 -14.93 12.34 1.54
C ILE A 49 -16.31 12.73 0.99
N ASP A 50 -16.65 14.00 1.08
CA ASP A 50 -17.94 14.53 0.66
C ASP A 50 -18.10 14.50 -0.87
N CYS A 51 -17.10 14.98 -1.63
CA CYS A 51 -17.14 15.03 -3.09
C CYS A 51 -17.11 13.62 -3.74
N SER A 52 -16.32 12.70 -3.19
CA SER A 52 -16.10 11.38 -3.80
C SER A 52 -16.93 10.28 -3.14
N ARG A 53 -17.81 10.61 -2.18
CA ARG A 53 -18.64 9.65 -1.43
C ARG A 53 -17.81 8.53 -0.81
N ILE A 54 -16.68 8.89 -0.21
CA ILE A 54 -15.85 7.96 0.53
C ILE A 54 -16.51 7.69 1.88
N SER A 55 -16.75 6.42 2.21
CA SER A 55 -17.28 6.07 3.53
C SER A 55 -16.19 6.27 4.60
N THR A 56 -16.56 6.86 5.73
CA THR A 56 -15.67 6.98 6.90
C THR A 56 -15.20 5.61 7.43
N ASN A 57 -15.94 4.54 7.16
CA ASN A 57 -15.50 3.17 7.49
C ASN A 57 -14.19 2.79 6.79
N ILE A 58 -13.96 3.29 5.56
CA ILE A 58 -12.70 3.05 4.83
C ILE A 58 -11.54 3.76 5.54
N ILE A 59 -11.79 4.95 6.09
CA ILE A 59 -10.81 5.69 6.88
C ILE A 59 -10.56 4.99 8.22
N ASN A 60 -11.61 4.44 8.84
CA ASN A 60 -11.47 3.64 10.07
C ASN A 60 -10.58 2.43 9.82
N ASP A 61 -10.80 1.70 8.73
CA ASP A 61 -9.96 0.56 8.37
C ASP A 61 -8.49 0.98 8.17
N LEU A 62 -8.23 2.13 7.54
CA LEU A 62 -6.87 2.68 7.42
C LEU A 62 -6.28 3.00 8.79
N PHE A 63 -7.00 3.71 9.64
CA PHE A 63 -6.54 4.02 11.00
C PHE A 63 -6.25 2.76 11.80
N ASP A 64 -7.13 1.74 11.75
CA ASP A 64 -6.92 0.45 12.42
C ASP A 64 -5.67 -0.27 11.91
N GLY A 65 -5.36 -0.13 10.60
CA GLY A 65 -4.13 -0.66 10.01
C GLY A 65 -2.89 -0.01 10.58
N VAL A 66 -2.83 1.33 10.58
CA VAL A 66 -1.68 2.08 11.09
C VAL A 66 -1.56 1.96 12.62
N GLU A 67 -2.69 1.95 13.35
CA GLU A 67 -2.69 1.74 14.79
C GLU A 67 -2.10 0.37 15.18
N SER A 68 -2.23 -0.64 14.31
CA SER A 68 -1.64 -1.96 14.55
C SER A 68 -0.11 -1.95 14.54
N ASP A 69 0.53 -0.93 13.93
CA ASP A 69 1.97 -0.73 13.91
C ASP A 69 2.50 0.06 15.13
N LEU A 70 1.60 0.63 15.96
CA LEU A 70 1.94 1.37 17.18
C LEU A 70 2.10 0.43 18.38
N LYS A 71 2.96 -0.58 18.25
CA LYS A 71 3.29 -1.57 19.27
C LYS A 71 4.80 -1.69 19.41
N GLU A 72 5.27 -2.10 20.59
CA GLU A 72 6.69 -2.39 20.81
C GLU A 72 7.23 -3.45 19.86
N ARG A 73 6.37 -4.42 19.54
CA ARG A 73 6.64 -5.48 18.57
C ARG A 73 5.40 -5.77 17.76
N VAL A 74 5.54 -5.69 16.45
CA VAL A 74 4.50 -6.09 15.49
C VAL A 74 4.88 -7.46 14.95
N GLN A 75 3.95 -8.42 15.07
CA GLN A 75 4.12 -9.76 14.52
C GLN A 75 2.79 -10.26 13.97
N LEU A 76 2.77 -10.64 12.70
CA LEU A 76 1.62 -11.30 12.09
C LEU A 76 1.89 -12.81 12.04
N ASN A 77 0.90 -13.60 12.49
CA ASN A 77 1.05 -15.03 12.69
C ASN A 77 0.36 -15.87 11.62
N SER A 78 -0.37 -15.24 10.70
CA SER A 78 -1.13 -15.94 9.67
C SER A 78 -1.22 -15.14 8.36
N LYS A 79 -1.40 -15.86 7.25
CA LYS A 79 -1.70 -15.25 5.94
C LYS A 79 -2.97 -14.40 5.98
N LYS A 80 -3.95 -14.77 6.81
CA LYS A 80 -5.18 -13.99 6.97
C LYS A 80 -4.90 -12.64 7.62
N GLU A 81 -4.10 -12.59 8.69
CA GLU A 81 -3.69 -11.34 9.34
C GLU A 81 -2.90 -10.46 8.38
N LEU A 82 -1.97 -11.04 7.61
CA LEU A 82 -1.19 -10.34 6.60
C LEU A 82 -2.07 -9.69 5.53
N LEU A 83 -3.08 -10.41 5.03
CA LEU A 83 -4.00 -9.88 4.03
C LEU A 83 -4.93 -8.79 4.60
N ILE A 84 -5.41 -8.96 5.85
CA ILE A 84 -6.20 -7.93 6.54
C ILE A 84 -5.36 -6.66 6.74
N TYR A 85 -4.13 -6.80 7.21
CA TYR A 85 -3.19 -5.69 7.35
C TYR A 85 -2.95 -4.98 6.01
N SER A 86 -2.60 -5.74 4.96
CA SER A 86 -2.34 -5.19 3.62
C SER A 86 -3.58 -4.49 3.03
N TYR A 87 -4.79 -5.01 3.27
CA TYR A 87 -6.03 -4.34 2.93
C TYR A 87 -6.16 -3.01 3.67
N ARG A 88 -5.96 -3.01 5.00
CA ARG A 88 -6.15 -1.84 5.86
C ARG A 88 -5.22 -0.70 5.49
N VAL A 89 -3.92 -0.96 5.29
CA VAL A 89 -2.92 0.10 5.03
C VAL A 89 -2.78 0.50 3.56
N ALA A 90 -3.22 -0.35 2.61
CA ALA A 90 -3.02 -0.08 1.18
C ALA A 90 -4.25 -0.38 0.30
N GLY A 91 -5.00 -1.44 0.57
CA GLY A 91 -6.26 -1.72 -0.13
C GLY A 91 -7.28 -0.58 0.03
N THR A 92 -7.40 -0.02 1.24
CA THR A 92 -8.23 1.16 1.53
C THR A 92 -7.80 2.38 0.72
N VAL A 93 -6.49 2.60 0.55
CA VAL A 93 -5.94 3.69 -0.26
C VAL A 93 -6.29 3.50 -1.74
N GLY A 94 -6.17 2.26 -2.26
CA GLY A 94 -6.60 1.91 -3.61
C GLY A 94 -8.09 2.18 -3.82
N LEU A 95 -8.94 1.79 -2.87
CA LEU A 95 -10.38 2.01 -2.91
C LEU A 95 -10.73 3.51 -2.87
N MET A 96 -10.10 4.28 -2.01
CA MET A 96 -10.29 5.74 -1.93
C MET A 96 -9.87 6.41 -3.24
N MET A 97 -8.72 6.04 -3.80
CA MET A 97 -8.27 6.56 -5.09
C MET A 97 -9.25 6.26 -6.21
N ALA A 98 -9.77 5.03 -6.31
CA ALA A 98 -10.77 4.67 -7.31
C ALA A 98 -12.06 5.52 -7.18
N LYS A 99 -12.52 5.79 -5.95
CA LYS A 99 -13.67 6.67 -5.71
C LYS A 99 -13.41 8.11 -6.13
N ILE A 100 -12.21 8.66 -5.85
CA ILE A 100 -11.78 10.00 -6.29
C ILE A 100 -11.77 10.08 -7.82
N LEU A 101 -11.37 9.01 -8.50
CA LEU A 101 -11.42 8.89 -9.97
C LEU A 101 -12.84 8.63 -10.51
N ASN A 102 -13.87 8.70 -9.66
CA ASN A 102 -15.27 8.48 -9.98
C ASN A 102 -15.56 7.08 -10.58
N VAL A 103 -14.78 6.08 -10.18
CA VAL A 103 -15.05 4.67 -10.53
C VAL A 103 -16.26 4.18 -9.73
N ARG A 104 -17.29 3.65 -10.43
CA ARG A 104 -18.55 3.17 -9.82
C ARG A 104 -18.75 1.65 -9.96
N ASN A 105 -18.07 1.04 -10.90
CA ASN A 105 -18.14 -0.38 -11.13
C ASN A 105 -17.55 -1.15 -9.94
N GLN A 106 -18.32 -2.07 -9.35
CA GLN A 106 -17.93 -2.82 -8.14
C GLN A 106 -16.70 -3.71 -8.37
N ASN A 107 -16.57 -4.28 -9.57
CA ASN A 107 -15.41 -5.12 -9.91
C ASN A 107 -14.13 -4.24 -10.01
N ALA A 108 -14.25 -3.03 -10.57
CA ALA A 108 -13.14 -2.09 -10.63
C ALA A 108 -12.73 -1.57 -9.24
N LEU A 109 -13.69 -1.35 -8.33
CA LEU A 109 -13.40 -1.02 -6.94
C LEU A 109 -12.65 -2.17 -6.23
N LYS A 110 -13.06 -3.42 -6.44
CA LYS A 110 -12.32 -4.60 -5.94
C LYS A 110 -10.92 -4.68 -6.55
N SER A 111 -10.78 -4.47 -7.86
CA SER A 111 -9.48 -4.45 -8.55
C SER A 111 -8.55 -3.37 -8.02
N ALA A 112 -9.08 -2.21 -7.60
CA ALA A 112 -8.28 -1.16 -6.97
C ALA A 112 -7.79 -1.57 -5.56
N ILE A 113 -8.62 -2.26 -4.79
CA ILE A 113 -8.23 -2.86 -3.50
C ILE A 113 -7.12 -3.88 -3.73
N ASP A 114 -7.30 -4.79 -4.69
CA ASP A 114 -6.35 -5.84 -5.03
C ASP A 114 -4.99 -5.26 -5.42
N LEU A 115 -4.97 -4.16 -6.20
CA LEU A 115 -3.73 -3.47 -6.55
C LEU A 115 -3.02 -2.91 -5.32
N GLY A 116 -3.75 -2.30 -4.39
CA GLY A 116 -3.21 -1.82 -3.12
C GLY A 116 -2.58 -2.95 -2.32
N ILE A 117 -3.31 -4.07 -2.15
CA ILE A 117 -2.82 -5.27 -1.44
C ILE A 117 -1.56 -5.81 -2.12
N ALA A 118 -1.55 -5.96 -3.45
CA ALA A 118 -0.39 -6.44 -4.20
C ALA A 118 0.86 -5.59 -3.98
N MET A 119 0.69 -4.26 -4.02
CA MET A 119 1.78 -3.31 -3.77
C MET A 119 2.31 -3.43 -2.33
N GLN A 120 1.43 -3.57 -1.34
CA GLN A 120 1.83 -3.71 0.06
C GLN A 120 2.56 -5.04 0.31
N LEU A 121 2.07 -6.15 -0.21
CA LEU A 121 2.76 -7.44 -0.12
C LEU A 121 4.16 -7.36 -0.77
N THR A 122 4.31 -6.59 -1.86
CA THR A 122 5.60 -6.35 -2.49
C THR A 122 6.52 -5.50 -1.60
N ASN A 123 5.99 -4.45 -0.93
CA ASN A 123 6.73 -3.65 0.03
C ASN A 123 7.22 -4.52 1.20
N ILE A 124 6.32 -5.29 1.82
CA ILE A 124 6.67 -6.22 2.91
C ILE A 124 7.77 -7.20 2.47
N SER A 125 7.70 -7.73 1.24
CA SER A 125 8.76 -8.62 0.72
C SER A 125 10.08 -7.90 0.44
N ARG A 126 10.05 -6.60 0.15
CA ARG A 126 11.23 -5.80 -0.12
C ARG A 126 11.93 -5.35 1.16
N ASP A 127 11.16 -5.07 2.19
CA ASP A 127 11.61 -4.32 3.36
C ASP A 127 11.81 -5.22 4.60
N VAL A 128 11.80 -6.57 4.47
CA VAL A 128 11.92 -7.54 5.60
C VAL A 128 13.07 -7.21 6.56
N VAL A 129 14.25 -6.84 6.03
CA VAL A 129 15.42 -6.49 6.84
C VAL A 129 15.24 -5.17 7.58
N GLU A 130 14.57 -4.20 6.95
CA GLU A 130 14.29 -2.89 7.52
C GLU A 130 13.19 -2.99 8.59
N ASP A 131 12.14 -3.76 8.29
CA ASP A 131 11.03 -4.01 9.21
C ASP A 131 11.52 -4.72 10.49
N GLU A 132 12.36 -5.73 10.36
CA GLU A 132 12.92 -6.47 11.51
C GLU A 132 13.73 -5.56 12.43
N LYS A 133 14.50 -4.61 11.88
CA LYS A 133 15.24 -3.60 12.67
C LYS A 133 14.30 -2.67 13.45
N ASN A 134 13.08 -2.48 12.96
CA ASN A 134 12.03 -1.68 13.58
C ASN A 134 11.07 -2.52 14.44
N ASN A 135 11.48 -3.74 14.84
CA ASN A 135 10.66 -4.69 15.59
C ASN A 135 9.33 -5.06 14.89
N ARG A 136 9.29 -5.02 13.58
CA ARG A 136 8.15 -5.41 12.75
C ARG A 136 8.45 -6.71 12.00
N SER A 137 7.59 -7.69 12.13
CA SER A 137 7.69 -9.00 11.46
C SER A 137 6.35 -9.36 10.82
N TYR A 138 6.14 -8.88 9.59
CA TYR A 138 4.94 -9.18 8.82
C TYR A 138 5.01 -10.56 8.16
N ILE A 139 6.21 -11.01 7.80
CA ILE A 139 6.52 -12.34 7.28
C ILE A 139 7.84 -12.81 7.89
N SER A 140 8.09 -14.12 7.88
CA SER A 140 9.36 -14.68 8.38
C SER A 140 10.54 -14.24 7.51
N HIS A 141 11.69 -13.92 8.14
CA HIS A 141 12.91 -13.51 7.47
C HIS A 141 13.64 -14.71 6.87
N ASN A 142 13.02 -15.35 5.90
CA ASN A 142 13.62 -16.40 5.08
C ASN A 142 13.13 -16.28 3.63
N PHE A 143 13.92 -16.78 2.70
CA PHE A 143 13.64 -16.57 1.27
C PHE A 143 12.39 -17.31 0.78
N GLU A 144 11.99 -18.39 1.44
CA GLU A 144 10.77 -19.13 1.09
C GLU A 144 9.52 -18.29 1.44
N SER A 145 9.47 -17.71 2.63
CA SER A 145 8.37 -16.81 3.02
C SER A 145 8.26 -15.59 2.11
N ILE A 146 9.40 -14.99 1.73
CA ILE A 146 9.44 -13.88 0.76
C ILE A 146 8.87 -14.34 -0.59
N ARG A 147 9.28 -15.52 -1.08
CA ARG A 147 8.80 -16.10 -2.33
C ARG A 147 7.30 -16.38 -2.30
N GLU A 148 6.81 -16.99 -1.23
CA GLU A 148 5.38 -17.27 -1.06
C GLU A 148 4.56 -15.99 -1.02
N ASN A 149 5.03 -14.97 -0.30
CA ASN A 149 4.35 -13.68 -0.24
C ASN A 149 4.29 -13.00 -1.61
N LEU A 150 5.35 -13.06 -2.39
CA LEU A 150 5.38 -12.52 -3.75
C LEU A 150 4.50 -13.32 -4.73
N LYS A 151 4.33 -14.63 -4.55
CA LYS A 151 3.34 -15.40 -5.31
C LYS A 151 1.92 -14.94 -5.01
N ILE A 152 1.61 -14.65 -3.73
CA ILE A 152 0.31 -14.10 -3.36
C ILE A 152 0.13 -12.70 -3.98
N ALA A 153 1.15 -11.83 -3.89
CA ALA A 153 1.11 -10.52 -4.52
C ALA A 153 0.84 -10.61 -6.02
N ASP A 154 1.42 -11.60 -6.71
CA ASP A 154 1.22 -11.80 -8.15
C ASP A 154 -0.22 -12.15 -8.50
N ILE A 155 -0.91 -12.96 -7.69
CA ILE A 155 -2.33 -13.26 -7.84
C ILE A 155 -3.17 -11.96 -7.76
N PHE A 156 -2.86 -11.09 -6.80
CA PHE A 156 -3.54 -9.80 -6.65
C PHE A 156 -3.20 -8.83 -7.79
N TYR A 157 -1.97 -8.84 -8.33
CA TYR A 157 -1.63 -8.08 -9.54
C TYR A 157 -2.44 -8.54 -10.75
N GLU A 158 -2.66 -9.84 -10.94
CA GLU A 158 -3.49 -10.35 -12.04
C GLU A 158 -4.97 -9.98 -11.83
N SER A 159 -5.51 -10.19 -10.62
CA SER A 159 -6.88 -9.79 -10.27
C SER A 159 -7.12 -8.30 -10.51
N SER A 160 -6.16 -7.45 -10.13
CA SER A 160 -6.26 -5.99 -10.31
C SER A 160 -6.34 -5.55 -11.77
N PHE A 161 -5.83 -6.35 -12.70
CA PHE A 161 -5.85 -6.04 -14.13
C PHE A 161 -7.21 -6.30 -14.78
N ALA A 162 -8.01 -7.23 -14.24
CA ALA A 162 -9.25 -7.70 -14.84
C ALA A 162 -10.27 -6.59 -15.17
N SER A 163 -10.30 -5.52 -14.34
CA SER A 163 -11.25 -4.40 -14.50
C SER A 163 -10.57 -3.09 -14.86
N ILE A 164 -9.35 -3.13 -15.42
CA ILE A 164 -8.60 -1.91 -15.76
C ILE A 164 -9.34 -1.01 -16.75
N LYS A 165 -10.15 -1.61 -17.63
CA LYS A 165 -10.94 -0.89 -18.65
C LYS A 165 -12.09 -0.06 -18.06
N GLU A 166 -12.49 -0.32 -16.82
CA GLU A 166 -13.52 0.44 -16.11
C GLU A 166 -12.96 1.75 -15.48
N ILE A 167 -11.64 1.87 -15.42
CA ILE A 167 -10.99 3.09 -14.96
C ILE A 167 -11.02 4.13 -16.10
N PRO A 168 -11.30 5.42 -15.81
CA PRO A 168 -11.27 6.47 -16.84
C PRO A 168 -9.95 6.45 -17.60
N PHE A 169 -10.02 6.52 -18.93
CA PHE A 169 -8.88 6.33 -19.83
C PHE A 169 -7.68 7.21 -19.49
N SER A 170 -7.93 8.48 -19.11
CA SER A 170 -6.90 9.46 -18.73
C SER A 170 -6.02 9.02 -17.55
N PHE A 171 -6.52 8.15 -16.66
CA PHE A 171 -5.78 7.68 -15.49
C PHE A 171 -5.24 6.25 -15.65
N ARG A 172 -5.79 5.49 -16.59
CA ARG A 172 -5.49 4.07 -16.79
C ARG A 172 -4.00 3.83 -17.03
N PHE A 173 -3.38 4.65 -17.87
CA PHE A 173 -1.97 4.50 -18.20
C PHE A 173 -1.07 4.63 -16.96
N ALA A 174 -1.27 5.67 -16.14
CA ALA A 174 -0.48 5.86 -14.92
C ALA A 174 -0.61 4.69 -13.94
N ILE A 175 -1.83 4.13 -13.80
CA ILE A 175 -2.08 2.98 -12.94
C ILE A 175 -1.38 1.72 -13.47
N LEU A 176 -1.40 1.50 -14.79
CA LEU A 176 -0.69 0.39 -15.43
C LEU A 176 0.82 0.49 -15.25
N VAL A 177 1.39 1.69 -15.41
CA VAL A 177 2.83 1.94 -15.15
C VAL A 177 3.16 1.62 -13.69
N ALA A 178 2.40 2.13 -12.74
CA ALA A 178 2.61 1.87 -11.31
C ALA A 178 2.54 0.36 -11.02
N ARG A 179 1.50 -0.34 -11.51
CA ARG A 179 1.34 -1.79 -11.37
C ARG A 179 2.57 -2.54 -11.88
N ARG A 180 3.04 -2.24 -13.08
CA ARG A 180 4.21 -2.91 -13.68
C ARG A 180 5.50 -2.64 -12.94
N VAL A 181 5.73 -1.39 -12.54
CA VAL A 181 6.95 -1.00 -11.80
C VAL A 181 6.99 -1.73 -10.46
N TYR A 182 5.90 -1.77 -9.70
CA TYR A 182 5.84 -2.48 -8.43
C TYR A 182 6.01 -3.99 -8.61
N ARG A 183 5.31 -4.61 -9.55
CA ARG A 183 5.47 -6.03 -9.86
C ARG A 183 6.92 -6.36 -10.25
N GLN A 184 7.61 -5.46 -10.95
CA GLN A 184 9.02 -5.63 -11.31
C GLN A 184 9.96 -5.57 -10.09
N ILE A 185 9.60 -4.88 -9.00
CA ILE A 185 10.34 -4.98 -7.73
C ILE A 185 10.31 -6.43 -7.24
N GLY A 186 9.13 -7.06 -7.20
CA GLY A 186 8.98 -8.47 -6.82
C GLY A 186 9.85 -9.42 -7.66
N ASN A 187 9.86 -9.24 -8.98
CA ASN A 187 10.71 -10.04 -9.89
C ASN A 187 12.20 -9.86 -9.56
N LYS A 188 12.65 -8.64 -9.24
CA LYS A 188 14.04 -8.37 -8.85
C LYS A 188 14.39 -9.03 -7.53
N ILE A 189 13.47 -9.09 -6.57
CA ILE A 189 13.64 -9.81 -5.31
C ILE A 189 13.81 -11.32 -5.58
N LEU A 190 12.92 -11.91 -6.37
CA LEU A 190 12.98 -13.35 -6.72
C LEU A 190 14.29 -13.72 -7.44
N ASN A 191 14.86 -12.82 -8.24
CA ASN A 191 16.14 -13.02 -8.93
C ASN A 191 17.34 -13.11 -7.98
N LYS A 192 17.19 -12.78 -6.68
CA LYS A 192 18.27 -12.96 -5.68
C LYS A 192 18.50 -14.43 -5.32
N LYS A 193 17.50 -15.28 -5.54
CA LYS A 193 17.54 -16.75 -5.41
C LYS A 193 17.69 -17.30 -3.99
N ASN A 194 18.32 -16.58 -3.08
CA ASN A 194 18.51 -16.98 -1.68
C ASN A 194 18.53 -15.77 -0.74
N ILE A 195 18.44 -16.03 0.58
CA ILE A 195 18.35 -15.00 1.60
C ILE A 195 19.65 -14.20 1.76
N GLU A 196 20.80 -14.80 1.55
CA GLU A 196 22.11 -14.14 1.66
C GLU A 196 22.24 -13.04 0.59
N ASN A 197 21.96 -13.39 -0.68
CA ASN A 197 21.98 -12.42 -1.77
C ASN A 197 20.92 -11.33 -1.59
N TYR A 198 19.75 -11.66 -1.01
CA TYR A 198 18.72 -10.70 -0.69
C TYR A 198 19.23 -9.72 0.38
N ASN A 199 19.74 -10.20 1.50
CA ASN A 199 20.25 -9.36 2.60
C ASN A 199 21.39 -8.44 2.16
N ASN A 200 22.29 -8.93 1.29
CA ASN A 200 23.44 -8.17 0.78
C ASN A 200 23.08 -7.16 -0.31
N SER A 201 21.86 -7.16 -0.84
CA SER A 201 21.50 -6.32 -1.99
C SER A 201 21.08 -4.88 -1.65
N GLY A 202 20.94 -4.56 -0.37
CA GLY A 202 20.33 -3.29 0.06
C GLY A 202 18.88 -3.15 -0.42
N LYS A 203 18.35 -1.93 -0.40
CA LYS A 203 16.96 -1.68 -0.81
C LYS A 203 16.77 -1.91 -2.32
N ILE A 204 15.92 -2.87 -2.66
CA ILE A 204 15.67 -3.28 -4.05
C ILE A 204 14.64 -2.34 -4.69
N TYR A 205 14.98 -1.73 -5.81
CA TYR A 205 14.11 -0.83 -6.58
C TYR A 205 14.30 -1.01 -8.09
N VAL A 206 13.37 -0.46 -8.85
CA VAL A 206 13.48 -0.37 -10.32
C VAL A 206 14.21 0.92 -10.67
N ASN A 207 15.35 0.82 -11.32
CA ASN A 207 16.13 1.98 -11.78
C ASN A 207 15.42 2.71 -12.93
N ASN A 208 15.92 3.89 -13.33
CA ASN A 208 15.28 4.72 -14.33
C ASN A 208 15.10 4.01 -15.68
N VAL A 209 16.09 3.26 -16.13
CA VAL A 209 15.99 2.46 -17.37
C VAL A 209 14.88 1.41 -17.25
N GLY A 210 14.83 0.70 -16.13
CA GLY A 210 13.77 -0.26 -15.85
C GLY A 210 12.38 0.40 -15.80
N LYS A 211 12.26 1.60 -15.22
CA LYS A 211 10.99 2.36 -15.21
C LYS A 211 10.56 2.72 -16.63
N ILE A 212 11.49 3.19 -17.50
CA ILE A 212 11.20 3.51 -18.89
C ILE A 212 10.70 2.26 -19.63
N ILE A 213 11.36 1.11 -19.45
CA ILE A 213 10.94 -0.16 -20.05
C ILE A 213 9.52 -0.52 -19.61
N GLN A 214 9.22 -0.47 -18.29
CA GLN A 214 7.89 -0.77 -17.78
C GLN A 214 6.84 0.23 -18.29
N THR A 215 7.20 1.50 -18.48
CA THR A 215 6.32 2.53 -19.05
C THR A 215 5.97 2.18 -20.51
N ILE A 216 6.95 1.81 -21.34
CA ILE A 216 6.70 1.38 -22.72
C ILE A 216 5.82 0.13 -22.78
N LEU A 217 6.12 -0.86 -21.93
CA LEU A 217 5.31 -2.08 -21.84
C LEU A 217 3.87 -1.82 -21.37
N SER A 218 3.64 -0.75 -20.60
CA SER A 218 2.30 -0.35 -20.17
C SER A 218 1.43 0.18 -21.32
N ILE A 219 2.03 0.67 -22.41
CA ILE A 219 1.30 1.06 -23.63
C ILE A 219 0.63 -0.17 -24.23
N TYR A 220 1.33 -1.32 -24.24
CA TYR A 220 0.75 -2.58 -24.73
C TYR A 220 -0.45 -3.02 -23.86
N ASP A 221 -0.33 -2.91 -22.52
CA ASP A 221 -1.45 -3.23 -21.62
C ASP A 221 -2.65 -2.29 -21.78
N LEU A 222 -2.40 -1.04 -22.19
CA LEU A 222 -3.46 -0.05 -22.42
C LEU A 222 -4.32 -0.38 -23.64
N ILE A 223 -3.70 -1.03 -24.65
CA ILE A 223 -4.36 -1.38 -25.92
C ILE A 223 -5.08 -2.73 -25.85
N LYS A 224 -4.61 -3.63 -24.96
CA LYS A 224 -5.16 -4.97 -24.74
C LYS A 224 -6.48 -4.92 -23.93
#